data_0fbdef02cbda02e9cf8dc3db4e844275
#
_entry.id   0fbdef02cbda02e9cf8dc3db4e844275
#
_cell.length_a   1.000
_cell.length_b   1.000
_cell.length_c   1.000
_cell.angle_alpha   90.00
_cell.angle_beta   90.00
_cell.angle_gamma   90.00
#
_symmetry.space_group_name_H-M   'P 1'
#
loop_
_entity.id
_entity.type
_entity.pdbx_description
1 polymer ?
#
loop_
_entity_poly.entity_id
_entity_poly.type
_entity_poly.pdbx_seq_one_letter_code
_entity_poly.pdbx_strand_id
1 'polypeptide(L)'
;AATALSAMTNQEIDLEIPVIRIVPYQDAPGLLGGAEIVETGILLEVSHDLKGIFMFLLNEDFTARMLQKLLGCEIVDVRRPDEMSKSAICETGNIMCCSYINALSQMLDMQIHVSVPSVCCDMAGALLSVPMIRFANLGDELMFIENRFCFDDASFVCHVLFLPELDSLKNMLDTLGLSYE
;
A
#
# COMPACT_ATOMS: atom_id res chain seq x y z
N ALA A 1 7.52 -8.90 -1.03
CA ALA A 1 7.71 -7.59 -0.39
C ALA A 1 8.88 -7.64 0.61
N ALA A 2 8.85 -8.44 1.67
CA ALA A 2 9.92 -8.51 2.68
C ALA A 2 11.31 -8.76 2.08
N THR A 3 11.47 -9.77 1.23
CA THR A 3 12.75 -10.08 0.57
C THR A 3 13.31 -8.91 -0.24
N ALA A 4 12.44 -8.17 -0.94
CA ALA A 4 12.86 -7.01 -1.73
C ALA A 4 13.27 -5.84 -0.84
N LEU A 5 12.53 -5.57 0.24
CA LEU A 5 12.89 -4.57 1.24
C LEU A 5 14.17 -4.93 1.99
N SER A 6 14.37 -6.21 2.33
CA SER A 6 15.61 -6.70 2.94
C SER A 6 16.82 -6.45 2.05
N ALA A 7 16.68 -6.66 0.74
CA ALA A 7 17.75 -6.39 -0.22
C ALA A 7 18.09 -4.89 -0.32
N MET A 8 17.08 -4.01 -0.25
CA MET A 8 17.28 -2.55 -0.30
C MET A 8 17.95 -2.01 0.96
N THR A 9 17.52 -2.48 2.12
CA THR A 9 18.02 -1.98 3.41
C THR A 9 19.28 -2.70 3.89
N ASN A 10 19.68 -3.75 3.19
CA ASN A 10 20.76 -4.67 3.58
C ASN A 10 20.56 -5.22 5.01
N GLN A 11 19.32 -5.50 5.36
CA GLN A 11 18.92 -6.05 6.66
C GLN A 11 17.85 -7.13 6.48
N GLU A 12 17.77 -8.02 7.44
CA GLU A 12 16.68 -9.00 7.49
C GLU A 12 15.39 -8.29 7.93
N ILE A 13 14.40 -8.30 7.04
CA ILE A 13 13.06 -7.79 7.30
C ILE A 13 12.10 -8.96 7.23
N ASP A 14 11.47 -9.27 8.34
CA ASP A 14 10.43 -10.27 8.41
C ASP A 14 9.06 -9.66 8.15
N LEU A 15 8.22 -10.40 7.46
CA LEU A 15 6.82 -10.07 7.24
C LEU A 15 5.97 -11.18 7.86
N GLU A 16 5.16 -10.83 8.85
CA GLU A 16 4.15 -11.73 9.37
C GLU A 16 3.07 -12.01 8.31
N ILE A 17 2.32 -13.09 8.48
CA ILE A 17 1.23 -13.43 7.57
C ILE A 17 0.21 -12.27 7.59
N PRO A 18 -0.06 -11.64 6.44
CA PRO A 18 -0.96 -10.50 6.39
C PRO A 18 -2.41 -10.89 6.72
N VAL A 19 -3.11 -9.99 7.37
CA VAL A 19 -4.56 -10.11 7.57
C VAL A 19 -5.25 -9.38 6.43
N ILE A 20 -6.07 -10.12 5.66
CA ILE A 20 -6.83 -9.58 4.52
C ILE A 20 -8.29 -9.53 4.89
N ARG A 21 -8.94 -8.38 4.64
CA ARG A 21 -10.38 -8.16 4.85
C ARG A 21 -10.96 -7.43 3.64
N ILE A 22 -12.18 -7.76 3.27
CA ILE A 22 -12.99 -6.92 2.38
C ILE A 22 -13.88 -6.08 3.29
N VAL A 23 -13.82 -4.78 3.15
CA VAL A 23 -14.51 -3.85 4.03
C VAL A 23 -15.15 -2.71 3.23
N PRO A 24 -16.27 -2.15 3.72
CA PRO A 24 -16.82 -0.92 3.15
C PRO A 24 -15.78 0.20 3.22
N TYR A 25 -15.69 0.99 2.15
CA TYR A 25 -14.72 2.09 2.06
C TYR A 25 -14.82 3.08 3.23
N GLN A 26 -16.04 3.36 3.67
CA GLN A 26 -16.31 4.27 4.78
C GLN A 26 -15.72 3.82 6.13
N ASP A 27 -15.42 2.54 6.28
CA ASP A 27 -14.87 1.96 7.52
C ASP A 27 -13.35 2.03 7.57
N ALA A 28 -12.68 2.26 6.42
CA ALA A 28 -11.23 2.30 6.32
C ALA A 28 -10.55 3.29 7.29
N PRO A 29 -11.04 4.54 7.49
CA PRO A 29 -10.42 5.45 8.45
C PRO A 29 -10.39 4.89 9.88
N GLY A 30 -11.46 4.19 10.29
CA GLY A 30 -11.55 3.55 11.61
C GLY A 30 -10.53 2.44 11.80
N LEU A 31 -10.28 1.65 10.74
CA LEU A 31 -9.29 0.56 10.75
C LEU A 31 -7.84 1.07 10.78
N LEU A 32 -7.60 2.29 10.28
CA LEU A 32 -6.30 2.96 10.34
C LEU A 32 -6.04 3.64 11.70
N GLY A 33 -7.00 3.59 12.62
CA GLY A 33 -6.90 4.22 13.93
C GLY A 33 -7.46 5.63 13.99
N GLY A 34 -8.06 6.15 12.89
CA GLY A 34 -8.74 7.43 12.81
C GLY A 34 -8.36 8.25 11.57
N ALA A 35 -9.27 9.11 11.14
CA ALA A 35 -9.08 9.94 9.96
C ALA A 35 -7.96 11.00 10.10
N GLU A 36 -7.59 11.36 11.34
CA GLU A 36 -6.60 12.40 11.65
C GLU A 36 -5.17 11.87 11.81
N ILE A 37 -4.98 10.54 11.77
CA ILE A 37 -3.65 9.94 11.84
C ILE A 37 -2.87 10.32 10.58
N VAL A 38 -1.64 10.79 10.76
CA VAL A 38 -0.75 11.14 9.66
C VAL A 38 -0.03 9.88 9.17
N GLU A 39 -0.11 9.67 7.87
CA GLU A 39 0.47 8.52 7.17
C GLU A 39 1.23 9.00 5.93
N THR A 40 2.22 8.24 5.52
CA THR A 40 2.81 8.38 4.20
C THR A 40 2.04 7.51 3.23
N GLY A 41 1.27 8.13 2.35
CA GLY A 41 0.51 7.46 1.29
C GLY A 41 1.33 7.31 0.02
N ILE A 42 1.36 6.09 -0.52
CA ILE A 42 1.94 5.78 -1.84
C ILE A 42 0.83 5.19 -2.68
N LEU A 43 0.44 5.89 -3.74
CA LEU A 43 -0.68 5.54 -4.60
C LEU A 43 -0.18 5.13 -5.98
N LEU A 44 -0.69 3.99 -6.48
CA LEU A 44 -0.42 3.46 -7.81
C LEU A 44 -1.73 3.04 -8.47
N GLU A 45 -1.86 3.37 -9.76
CA GLU A 45 -2.97 2.88 -10.57
C GLU A 45 -2.63 1.51 -11.15
N VAL A 46 -3.62 0.65 -11.17
CA VAL A 46 -3.55 -0.70 -11.74
C VAL A 46 -4.42 -0.76 -12.98
N SER A 47 -3.92 -1.39 -14.02
CA SER A 47 -4.58 -1.47 -15.33
C SER A 47 -4.37 -2.82 -16.02
N HIS A 48 -5.01 -3.03 -17.12
CA HIS A 48 -5.10 -4.24 -17.95
C HIS A 48 -6.24 -5.16 -17.47
N ASP A 49 -5.95 -6.43 -17.10
CA ASP A 49 -7.00 -7.40 -16.73
C ASP A 49 -7.59 -7.11 -15.34
N LEU A 50 -6.81 -6.49 -14.47
CA LEU A 50 -7.24 -5.98 -13.18
C LEU A 50 -7.11 -4.46 -13.17
N LYS A 51 -8.19 -3.75 -12.82
CA LYS A 51 -8.22 -2.28 -12.78
C LYS A 51 -8.57 -1.79 -11.38
N GLY A 52 -7.92 -0.73 -10.96
CA GLY A 52 -8.15 -0.14 -9.64
C GLY A 52 -6.96 0.66 -9.15
N ILE A 53 -6.90 0.83 -7.83
CA ILE A 53 -5.86 1.59 -7.16
C ILE A 53 -5.28 0.75 -6.04
N PHE A 54 -3.95 0.69 -5.99
CA PHE A 54 -3.22 0.30 -4.80
C PHE A 54 -2.78 1.54 -4.04
N MET A 55 -3.02 1.54 -2.74
CA MET A 55 -2.55 2.55 -1.82
C MET A 55 -1.81 1.87 -0.67
N PHE A 56 -0.54 2.22 -0.48
CA PHE A 56 0.22 1.84 0.70
C PHE A 56 0.16 2.99 1.70
N LEU A 57 -0.14 2.67 2.94
CA LEU A 57 -0.17 3.60 4.05
C LEU A 57 0.90 3.17 5.05
N LEU A 58 1.91 3.99 5.19
CA LEU A 58 3.08 3.75 6.02
C LEU A 58 3.04 4.75 7.19
N ASN A 59 3.08 4.23 8.42
CA ASN A 59 3.13 5.12 9.58
C ASN A 59 4.45 5.89 9.65
N GLU A 60 4.46 6.99 10.41
CA GLU A 60 5.61 7.91 10.50
C GLU A 60 6.87 7.19 11.01
N ASP A 61 6.75 6.32 12.01
CA ASP A 61 7.89 5.61 12.59
C ASP A 61 8.55 4.64 11.61
N PHE A 62 7.73 3.88 10.86
CA PHE A 62 8.23 2.99 9.82
C PHE A 62 8.92 3.79 8.72
N THR A 63 8.28 4.87 8.25
CA THR A 63 8.82 5.72 7.18
C THR A 63 10.16 6.33 7.61
N ALA A 64 10.24 6.88 8.82
CA ALA A 64 11.47 7.47 9.34
C ALA A 64 12.61 6.45 9.43
N ARG A 65 12.35 5.27 10.00
CA ARG A 65 13.36 4.22 10.13
C ARG A 65 13.81 3.66 8.79
N MET A 66 12.87 3.46 7.88
CA MET A 66 13.15 3.02 6.51
C MET A 66 14.07 4.02 5.80
N LEU A 67 13.75 5.31 5.85
CA LEU A 67 14.56 6.36 5.24
C LEU A 67 15.94 6.47 5.89
N GLN A 68 16.02 6.37 7.22
CA GLN A 68 17.30 6.35 7.93
C GLN A 68 18.21 5.22 7.44
N LYS A 69 17.65 4.03 7.24
CA LYS A 69 18.38 2.85 6.74
C LYS A 69 18.82 3.02 5.28
N LEU A 70 17.93 3.53 4.44
CA LEU A 70 18.20 3.70 3.00
C LEU A 70 19.20 4.82 2.71
N LEU A 71 19.10 5.93 3.44
CA LEU A 71 19.88 7.14 3.16
C LEU A 71 21.08 7.31 4.11
N GLY A 72 21.13 6.53 5.19
CA GLY A 72 22.22 6.61 6.17
C GLY A 72 22.28 7.92 6.94
N CYS A 73 21.19 8.69 6.99
CA CYS A 73 21.10 9.98 7.66
C CYS A 73 19.89 10.02 8.62
N GLU A 74 19.99 10.87 9.63
CA GLU A 74 18.89 11.10 10.56
C GLU A 74 17.83 11.98 9.88
N ILE A 75 16.57 11.49 9.83
CA ILE A 75 15.44 12.19 9.23
C ILE A 75 14.65 12.88 10.34
N VAL A 76 14.54 14.18 10.23
CA VAL A 76 13.92 15.01 11.27
C VAL A 76 12.41 15.17 11.05
N ASP A 77 11.96 15.20 9.78
CA ASP A 77 10.55 15.46 9.46
C ASP A 77 10.10 14.64 8.22
N VAL A 78 9.42 13.51 8.46
CA VAL A 78 8.84 12.68 7.39
C VAL A 78 7.62 13.31 6.75
N ARG A 79 7.00 14.33 7.39
CA ARG A 79 5.83 15.03 6.85
C ARG A 79 6.21 15.98 5.73
N ARG A 80 7.48 16.41 5.68
CA ARG A 80 8.03 17.30 4.64
C ARG A 80 9.32 16.71 4.07
N PRO A 81 9.22 15.53 3.43
CA PRO A 81 10.40 14.87 2.90
C PRO A 81 11.05 15.72 1.81
N ASP A 82 12.37 15.78 1.82
CA ASP A 82 13.15 16.37 0.73
C ASP A 82 13.08 15.49 -0.53
N GLU A 83 13.68 15.95 -1.63
CA GLU A 83 13.60 15.24 -2.91
C GLU A 83 14.26 13.85 -2.86
N MET A 84 15.32 13.68 -2.07
CA MET A 84 15.98 12.38 -1.91
C MET A 84 15.12 11.42 -1.11
N SER A 85 14.52 11.88 -0.02
CA SER A 85 13.57 11.11 0.79
C SER A 85 12.33 10.71 0.00
N LYS A 86 11.77 11.64 -0.80
CA LYS A 86 10.65 11.33 -1.69
C LYS A 86 11.02 10.25 -2.71
N SER A 87 12.19 10.35 -3.32
CA SER A 87 12.67 9.35 -4.28
C SER A 87 12.83 7.98 -3.63
N ALA A 88 13.38 7.91 -2.41
CA ALA A 88 13.51 6.67 -1.66
C ALA A 88 12.16 6.07 -1.28
N ILE A 89 11.17 6.89 -0.88
CA ILE A 89 9.81 6.45 -0.61
C ILE A 89 9.14 5.91 -1.88
N CYS A 90 9.27 6.63 -3.01
CA CYS A 90 8.74 6.18 -4.30
C CYS A 90 9.32 4.83 -4.72
N GLU A 91 10.64 4.65 -4.60
CA GLU A 91 11.30 3.39 -4.97
C GLU A 91 10.85 2.24 -4.06
N THR A 92 10.75 2.49 -2.76
CA THR A 92 10.22 1.51 -1.80
C THR A 92 8.79 1.11 -2.16
N GLY A 93 7.94 2.09 -2.43
CA GLY A 93 6.55 1.86 -2.83
C GLY A 93 6.44 1.06 -4.13
N ASN A 94 7.28 1.37 -5.10
CA ASN A 94 7.35 0.64 -6.37
C ASN A 94 7.72 -0.84 -6.15
N ILE A 95 8.73 -1.12 -5.34
CA ILE A 95 9.17 -2.47 -5.02
C ILE A 95 8.11 -3.24 -4.24
N MET A 96 7.50 -2.61 -3.24
CA MET A 96 6.40 -3.21 -2.49
C MET A 96 5.23 -3.55 -3.41
N CYS A 97 4.81 -2.59 -4.23
CA CYS A 97 3.72 -2.78 -5.19
C CYS A 97 4.01 -3.93 -6.16
N CYS A 98 5.16 -3.93 -6.81
CA CYS A 98 5.55 -4.99 -7.74
C CYS A 98 5.49 -6.37 -7.08
N SER A 99 5.88 -6.48 -5.81
CA SER A 99 5.81 -7.73 -5.05
C SER A 99 4.38 -8.22 -4.85
N TYR A 100 3.44 -7.31 -4.52
CA TYR A 100 2.01 -7.64 -4.39
C TYR A 100 1.38 -7.96 -5.73
N ILE A 101 1.64 -7.16 -6.75
CA ILE A 101 1.08 -7.33 -8.08
C ILE A 101 1.55 -8.63 -8.71
N ASN A 102 2.83 -8.97 -8.59
CA ASN A 102 3.36 -10.24 -9.09
C ASN A 102 2.68 -11.45 -8.41
N ALA A 103 2.46 -11.38 -7.10
CA ALA A 103 1.75 -12.43 -6.37
C ALA A 103 0.29 -12.55 -6.84
N LEU A 104 -0.43 -11.43 -7.00
CA LEU A 104 -1.80 -11.41 -7.51
C LEU A 104 -1.88 -11.90 -8.96
N SER A 105 -0.99 -11.44 -9.83
CA SER A 105 -0.90 -11.85 -11.23
C SER A 105 -0.75 -13.37 -11.36
N GLN A 106 0.14 -13.96 -10.56
CA GLN A 106 0.34 -15.41 -10.54
C GLN A 106 -0.85 -16.18 -9.99
N MET A 107 -1.47 -15.66 -8.91
CA MET A 107 -2.61 -16.33 -8.26
C MET A 107 -3.87 -16.28 -9.11
N LEU A 108 -4.08 -15.18 -9.83
CA LEU A 108 -5.28 -14.94 -10.65
C LEU A 108 -5.10 -15.33 -12.13
N ASP A 109 -3.87 -15.64 -12.54
CA ASP A 109 -3.50 -15.84 -13.97
C ASP A 109 -3.90 -14.64 -14.84
N MET A 110 -3.65 -13.42 -14.34
CA MET A 110 -4.00 -12.14 -14.96
C MET A 110 -2.76 -11.32 -15.28
N GLN A 111 -2.81 -10.56 -16.38
CA GLN A 111 -1.79 -9.56 -16.69
C GLN A 111 -2.15 -8.23 -16.00
N ILE A 112 -1.26 -7.72 -15.18
CA ILE A 112 -1.49 -6.52 -14.38
C ILE A 112 -0.34 -5.53 -14.61
N HIS A 113 -0.70 -4.30 -15.01
CA HIS A 113 0.24 -3.20 -15.18
C HIS A 113 0.05 -2.18 -14.07
N VAL A 114 1.14 -1.54 -13.64
CA VAL A 114 1.13 -0.50 -12.61
C VAL A 114 1.69 0.81 -13.13
N SER A 115 1.16 1.92 -12.64
CA SER A 115 1.67 3.26 -12.93
C SER A 115 2.92 3.57 -12.10
N VAL A 116 3.54 4.71 -12.40
CA VAL A 116 4.54 5.30 -11.50
C VAL A 116 3.86 5.70 -10.19
N PRO A 117 4.49 5.44 -9.03
CA PRO A 117 3.92 5.80 -7.73
C PRO A 117 3.84 7.31 -7.52
N SER A 118 2.74 7.75 -6.90
CA SER A 118 2.58 9.10 -6.35
C SER A 118 2.69 9.04 -4.85
N VAL A 119 3.46 9.94 -4.23
CA VAL A 119 3.68 9.98 -2.79
C VAL A 119 3.12 11.27 -2.20
N CYS A 120 2.42 11.14 -1.08
CA CYS A 120 1.93 12.25 -0.28
C CYS A 120 1.95 11.87 1.19
N CYS A 121 2.32 12.80 2.07
CA CYS A 121 2.20 12.64 3.50
C CYS A 121 1.07 13.56 3.98
N ASP A 122 0.01 12.98 4.54
CA ASP A 122 -1.17 13.73 5.00
C ASP A 122 -1.97 12.89 6.02
N MET A 123 -3.04 13.45 6.53
CA MET A 123 -4.01 12.70 7.35
C MET A 123 -4.64 11.56 6.54
N ALA A 124 -4.86 10.43 7.18
CA ALA A 124 -5.44 9.23 6.55
C ALA A 124 -6.77 9.54 5.84
N GLY A 125 -7.63 10.37 6.44
CA GLY A 125 -8.88 10.81 5.81
C GLY A 125 -8.67 11.60 4.52
N ALA A 126 -7.64 12.45 4.46
CA ALA A 126 -7.28 13.19 3.26
C ALA A 126 -6.72 12.25 2.17
N LEU A 127 -5.81 11.35 2.54
CA LEU A 127 -5.25 10.35 1.62
C LEU A 127 -6.34 9.45 1.02
N LEU A 128 -7.27 8.98 1.85
CA LEU A 128 -8.39 8.15 1.40
C LEU A 128 -9.35 8.91 0.47
N SER A 129 -9.49 10.22 0.59
CA SER A 129 -10.37 11.01 -0.29
C SER A 129 -9.88 11.02 -1.75
N VAL A 130 -8.59 10.87 -2.00
CA VAL A 130 -7.97 10.97 -3.33
C VAL A 130 -8.52 9.93 -4.33
N PRO A 131 -8.59 8.62 -4.01
CA PRO A 131 -9.19 7.63 -4.90
C PRO A 131 -10.65 7.94 -5.25
N MET A 132 -11.44 8.33 -4.27
CA MET A 132 -12.88 8.61 -4.47
C MET A 132 -13.14 9.80 -5.40
N ILE A 133 -12.27 10.80 -5.37
CA ILE A 133 -12.39 11.98 -6.25
C ILE A 133 -11.94 11.65 -7.68
N ARG A 134 -10.88 10.83 -7.81
CA ARG A 134 -10.27 10.56 -9.12
C ARG A 134 -10.98 9.48 -9.94
N PHE A 135 -11.64 8.55 -9.28
CA PHE A 135 -12.12 7.32 -9.92
C PHE A 135 -13.59 7.07 -9.59
N ALA A 136 -14.46 7.53 -10.51
CA ALA A 136 -15.93 7.40 -10.37
C ALA A 136 -16.46 5.95 -10.44
N ASN A 137 -15.62 4.99 -10.86
CA ASN A 137 -16.01 3.58 -11.10
C ASN A 137 -15.49 2.62 -10.04
N LEU A 138 -14.91 3.12 -8.94
CA LEU A 138 -14.52 2.28 -7.81
C LEU A 138 -15.77 1.72 -7.13
N GLY A 139 -15.69 0.48 -6.69
CA GLY A 139 -16.71 -0.12 -5.84
C GLY A 139 -16.77 0.54 -4.47
N ASP A 140 -17.85 0.27 -3.72
CA ASP A 140 -18.03 0.76 -2.34
C ASP A 140 -17.20 -0.03 -1.33
N GLU A 141 -16.52 -1.07 -1.78
CA GLU A 141 -15.69 -1.96 -0.97
C GLU A 141 -14.23 -1.92 -1.40
N LEU A 142 -13.36 -2.13 -0.45
CA LEU A 142 -11.92 -2.25 -0.67
C LEU A 142 -11.37 -3.50 0.00
N MET A 143 -10.27 -4.00 -0.55
CA MET A 143 -9.46 -5.01 0.11
C MET A 143 -8.47 -4.31 1.04
N PHE A 144 -8.66 -4.51 2.34
CA PHE A 144 -7.80 -3.98 3.39
C PHE A 144 -6.81 -5.05 3.82
N ILE A 145 -5.52 -4.78 3.69
CA ILE A 145 -4.44 -5.72 4.00
C ILE A 145 -3.56 -5.09 5.08
N GLU A 146 -3.61 -5.66 6.27
CA GLU A 146 -2.73 -5.28 7.36
C GLU A 146 -1.44 -6.11 7.28
N ASN A 147 -0.31 -5.42 7.20
CA ASN A 147 1.01 -6.02 7.15
C ASN A 147 1.81 -5.64 8.38
N ARG A 148 2.51 -6.59 8.96
CA ARG A 148 3.40 -6.35 10.09
C ARG A 148 4.82 -6.66 9.66
N PHE A 149 5.64 -5.63 9.59
CA PHE A 149 7.07 -5.73 9.31
C PHE A 149 7.85 -5.70 10.61
N CYS A 150 8.81 -6.61 10.75
CA CYS A 150 9.70 -6.69 11.89
C CYS A 150 11.15 -6.49 11.44
N PHE A 151 11.82 -5.48 11.98
CA PHE A 151 13.25 -5.23 11.80
C PHE A 151 13.80 -4.37 12.96
N ASP A 152 15.11 -4.49 13.24
CA ASP A 152 15.79 -3.79 14.36
C ASP A 152 15.08 -3.99 15.71
N ASP A 153 14.61 -5.21 16.01
CA ASP A 153 13.85 -5.54 17.23
C ASP A 153 12.56 -4.71 17.42
N ALA A 154 12.06 -4.08 16.35
CA ALA A 154 10.81 -3.33 16.34
C ALA A 154 9.82 -3.93 15.35
N SER A 155 8.53 -3.77 15.65
CA SER A 155 7.42 -4.20 14.80
C SER A 155 6.63 -2.99 14.33
N PHE A 156 6.34 -2.93 13.02
CA PHE A 156 5.64 -1.83 12.37
C PHE A 156 4.43 -2.36 11.62
N VAL A 157 3.29 -1.76 11.86
CA VAL A 157 2.07 -2.04 11.10
C VAL A 157 1.99 -1.06 9.93
N CYS A 158 1.85 -1.62 8.74
CA CYS A 158 1.62 -0.87 7.51
C CYS A 158 0.38 -1.44 6.82
N HIS A 159 -0.35 -0.60 6.12
CA HIS A 159 -1.57 -1.02 5.47
C HIS A 159 -1.43 -0.95 3.96
N VAL A 160 -2.01 -1.92 3.28
CA VAL A 160 -2.18 -1.90 1.83
C VAL A 160 -3.68 -1.92 1.55
N LEU A 161 -4.14 -0.94 0.83
CA LEU A 161 -5.52 -0.86 0.38
C LEU A 161 -5.54 -1.13 -1.13
N PHE A 162 -6.35 -2.06 -1.55
CA PHE A 162 -6.64 -2.25 -2.95
C PHE A 162 -8.11 -1.90 -3.20
N LEU A 163 -8.32 -0.91 -4.04
CA LEU A 163 -9.63 -0.42 -4.46
C LEU A 163 -9.85 -0.83 -5.92
N PRO A 164 -10.44 -2.00 -6.17
CA PRO A 164 -10.73 -2.44 -7.53
C PRO A 164 -11.88 -1.66 -8.15
N GLU A 165 -11.89 -1.53 -9.47
CA GLU A 165 -13.12 -1.23 -10.19
C GLU A 165 -14.12 -2.39 -9.99
N LEU A 166 -15.42 -2.08 -10.01
CA LEU A 166 -16.47 -3.05 -9.68
C LEU A 166 -16.40 -4.33 -10.54
N ASP A 167 -16.17 -4.18 -11.85
CA ASP A 167 -16.04 -5.32 -12.75
C ASP A 167 -14.78 -6.14 -12.49
N SER A 168 -13.69 -5.48 -12.09
CA SER A 168 -12.44 -6.14 -11.71
C SER A 168 -12.58 -6.92 -10.41
N LEU A 169 -13.32 -6.37 -9.43
CA LEU A 169 -13.61 -7.09 -8.19
C LEU A 169 -14.38 -8.38 -8.45
N LYS A 170 -15.44 -8.31 -9.26
CA LYS A 170 -16.24 -9.48 -9.65
C LYS A 170 -15.38 -10.55 -10.34
N ASN A 171 -14.62 -10.15 -11.35
CA ASN A 171 -13.75 -11.07 -12.08
C ASN A 171 -12.70 -11.74 -11.17
N MET A 172 -12.13 -10.98 -10.22
CA MET A 172 -11.17 -11.50 -9.25
C MET A 172 -11.83 -12.53 -8.33
N LEU A 173 -13.01 -12.23 -7.78
CA LEU A 173 -13.74 -13.14 -6.89
C LEU A 173 -14.18 -14.40 -7.63
N ASP A 174 -14.69 -14.28 -8.84
CA ASP A 174 -15.08 -15.41 -9.71
C ASP A 174 -13.89 -16.33 -9.97
N THR A 175 -12.71 -15.76 -10.28
CA THR A 175 -11.48 -16.52 -10.50
C THR A 175 -11.03 -17.28 -9.24
N LEU A 176 -11.27 -16.70 -8.05
CA LEU A 176 -10.99 -17.34 -6.76
C LEU A 176 -12.08 -18.33 -6.32
N GLY A 177 -13.15 -18.48 -7.10
CA GLY A 177 -14.30 -19.33 -6.74
C GLY A 177 -15.14 -18.77 -5.60
N LEU A 178 -15.09 -17.46 -5.38
CA LEU A 178 -15.86 -16.73 -4.37
C LEU A 178 -17.04 -16.02 -5.05
N SER A 179 -18.25 -16.12 -4.45
CA SER A 179 -19.42 -15.39 -4.96
C SER A 179 -19.44 -13.98 -4.41
N TYR A 180 -19.67 -13.01 -5.28
CA TYR A 180 -20.01 -11.64 -4.89
C TYR A 180 -21.54 -11.56 -4.78
N GLU A 181 -22.07 -11.47 -3.56
CA GLU A 181 -23.49 -11.26 -3.28
C GLU A 181 -23.82 -9.77 -3.10
#